data_0377d68e57f8aaad73807572ffa1c712
#
_entry.id   0377d68e57f8aaad73807572ffa1c712
#
_cell.length_a   1.000
_cell.length_b   1.000
_cell.length_c   1.000
_cell.angle_alpha   90.00
_cell.angle_beta   90.00
_cell.angle_gamma   90.00
#
_symmetry.space_group_name_H-M   'P 1'
#
loop_
_entity.id
_entity.type
_entity.pdbx_description
1 polymer ?
#
loop_
_entity_poly.entity_id
_entity_poly.type
_entity_poly.pdbx_seq_one_letter_code
_entity_poly.pdbx_strand_id
1 'polypeptide(L)'
;MTRNQIHSIFLSALVLVAALIATRPAAAQDPKQPYPTMAPVEQYLMDHDAEIALARSAAPDAISHDASVIVLTRHGYETAVEGKNGWVCWVGRGWMAMFDHPEFWNPKVRAADCLNPPAARSVLPYAYKRTELLLAGHSKPEVIAAIKAAIDKKELPPLEPGAVDYMMSKGSYLTDSGNHNGPHLMFYQTAKDGAAWGANLTNSPILAVNYWYISAEAYPQLESFPPLSVFLIGVDKWSDGTPAPSM
;
A
#
# COMPACT_ATOMS: atom_id res chain seq x y z
N MET A 1 -87.71 -17.68 26.81
CA MET A 1 -88.13 -16.91 25.63
C MET A 1 -87.15 -15.82 25.43
N THR A 2 -86.49 -15.88 24.48
CA THR A 2 -86.09 -15.48 23.22
C THR A 2 -84.53 -15.53 23.06
N ARG A 3 -84.15 -16.28 22.07
CA ARG A 3 -82.80 -16.50 21.61
C ARG A 3 -82.33 -15.26 20.83
N ASN A 4 -81.18 -14.70 21.15
CA ASN A 4 -80.45 -13.78 20.28
C ASN A 4 -79.14 -14.41 19.76
N GLN A 5 -79.09 -14.57 18.47
CA GLN A 5 -77.89 -14.99 17.73
C GLN A 5 -76.96 -13.83 17.64
N ILE A 6 -75.71 -14.06 18.01
CA ILE A 6 -74.58 -13.12 17.80
C ILE A 6 -73.81 -13.62 16.60
N HIS A 7 -73.78 -12.84 15.53
CA HIS A 7 -72.95 -13.07 14.33
C HIS A 7 -71.56 -12.62 14.62
N SER A 8 -70.63 -13.54 14.53
CA SER A 8 -69.20 -13.25 14.54
C SER A 8 -68.75 -12.71 13.18
N ILE A 9 -68.31 -11.48 13.15
CA ILE A 9 -67.66 -10.88 12.00
C ILE A 9 -66.11 -11.06 12.19
N PHE A 10 -65.52 -11.92 11.38
CA PHE A 10 -64.07 -12.03 11.30
C PHE A 10 -63.48 -10.87 10.46
N LEU A 11 -62.83 -9.91 11.09
CA LEU A 11 -62.04 -8.87 10.43
C LEU A 11 -60.66 -9.41 10.19
N SER A 12 -60.33 -9.75 8.94
CA SER A 12 -58.98 -10.09 8.51
C SER A 12 -58.15 -8.81 8.35
N ALA A 13 -57.28 -8.54 9.30
CA ALA A 13 -56.31 -7.44 9.17
C ALA A 13 -55.12 -7.89 8.30
N LEU A 14 -55.06 -7.36 7.09
CA LEU A 14 -53.92 -7.53 6.17
C LEU A 14 -52.79 -6.57 6.59
N VAL A 15 -51.76 -7.08 7.24
CA VAL A 15 -50.56 -6.29 7.59
C VAL A 15 -49.66 -6.19 6.36
N LEU A 16 -49.71 -5.02 5.71
CA LEU A 16 -48.73 -4.66 4.66
C LEU A 16 -47.42 -4.27 5.33
N VAL A 17 -46.43 -5.16 5.29
CA VAL A 17 -45.06 -4.83 5.65
C VAL A 17 -44.38 -4.12 4.46
N ALA A 18 -44.38 -2.80 4.48
CA ALA A 18 -43.62 -1.99 3.55
C ALA A 18 -42.12 -2.07 3.95
N ALA A 19 -41.34 -2.85 3.20
CA ALA A 19 -39.88 -2.88 3.33
C ALA A 19 -39.31 -1.53 2.83
N LEU A 20 -38.97 -0.64 3.76
CA LEU A 20 -38.19 0.56 3.48
C LEU A 20 -36.79 0.13 3.12
N ILE A 21 -36.51 0.00 1.84
CA ILE A 21 -35.15 -0.07 1.33
C ILE A 21 -34.54 1.32 1.52
N ALA A 22 -33.81 1.51 2.62
CA ALA A 22 -33.02 2.70 2.85
C ALA A 22 -31.86 2.71 1.82
N THR A 23 -32.05 3.38 0.69
CA THR A 23 -30.96 3.73 -0.21
C THR A 23 -30.03 4.69 0.54
N ARG A 24 -28.89 4.17 1.02
CA ARG A 24 -27.83 5.04 1.52
C ARG A 24 -27.41 5.96 0.37
N PRO A 25 -27.43 7.29 0.55
CA PRO A 25 -26.86 8.16 -0.45
C PRO A 25 -25.38 7.80 -0.61
N ALA A 26 -24.92 7.60 -1.84
CA ALA A 26 -23.49 7.51 -2.12
C ALA A 26 -22.85 8.80 -1.60
N ALA A 27 -21.98 8.68 -0.61
CA ALA A 27 -21.24 9.81 -0.09
C ALA A 27 -20.51 10.45 -1.27
N ALA A 28 -20.73 11.74 -1.51
CA ALA A 28 -19.95 12.50 -2.46
C ALA A 28 -18.48 12.41 -2.04
N GLN A 29 -17.61 11.92 -2.93
CA GLN A 29 -16.19 11.81 -2.64
C GLN A 29 -15.61 13.20 -2.38
N ASP A 30 -14.93 13.37 -1.25
CA ASP A 30 -14.17 14.58 -0.96
C ASP A 30 -13.04 14.68 -2.01
N PRO A 31 -12.93 15.80 -2.77
CA PRO A 31 -11.86 15.98 -3.75
C PRO A 31 -10.46 15.85 -3.14
N LYS A 32 -10.32 16.03 -1.83
CA LYS A 32 -9.06 15.83 -1.08
C LYS A 32 -8.80 14.37 -0.68
N GLN A 33 -9.83 13.51 -0.71
CA GLN A 33 -9.71 12.07 -0.44
C GLN A 33 -10.55 11.25 -1.43
N PRO A 34 -10.08 11.10 -2.68
CA PRO A 34 -10.82 10.38 -3.71
C PRO A 34 -11.05 8.90 -3.34
N TYR A 35 -10.23 8.35 -2.47
CA TYR A 35 -10.28 6.96 -2.00
C TYR A 35 -10.39 6.91 -0.46
N PRO A 36 -11.57 7.11 0.14
CA PRO A 36 -11.73 7.21 1.59
C PRO A 36 -11.62 5.86 2.31
N THR A 37 -11.88 4.75 1.63
CA THR A 37 -11.87 3.39 2.19
C THR A 37 -11.29 2.40 1.21
N MET A 38 -10.90 1.22 1.70
CA MET A 38 -10.47 0.10 0.88
C MET A 38 -11.61 -0.38 -0.04
N ALA A 39 -11.32 -0.51 -1.31
CA ALA A 39 -12.20 -1.18 -2.27
C ALA A 39 -12.21 -2.72 -2.02
N PRO A 40 -13.14 -3.48 -2.61
CA PRO A 40 -13.05 -4.94 -2.62
C PRO A 40 -11.68 -5.42 -3.11
N VAL A 41 -11.12 -6.45 -2.46
CA VAL A 41 -9.73 -6.92 -2.72
C VAL A 41 -9.50 -7.27 -4.18
N GLU A 42 -10.51 -7.74 -4.87
CA GLU A 42 -10.48 -8.09 -6.30
C GLU A 42 -10.01 -6.94 -7.19
N GLN A 43 -10.28 -5.70 -6.81
CA GLN A 43 -9.86 -4.53 -7.58
C GLN A 43 -8.34 -4.24 -7.46
N TYR A 44 -7.70 -4.80 -6.44
CA TYR A 44 -6.25 -4.70 -6.25
C TYR A 44 -5.48 -5.84 -6.89
N LEU A 45 -6.15 -6.95 -7.23
CA LEU A 45 -5.50 -8.09 -7.86
C LEU A 45 -5.15 -7.77 -9.32
N MET A 46 -4.13 -8.45 -9.83
CA MET A 46 -3.71 -8.43 -11.22
C MET A 46 -3.81 -9.84 -11.82
N ASP A 47 -3.75 -9.92 -13.13
CA ASP A 47 -3.40 -11.17 -13.80
C ASP A 47 -2.01 -11.61 -13.30
N HIS A 48 -1.86 -12.89 -12.99
CA HIS A 48 -0.66 -13.45 -12.36
C HIS A 48 0.62 -13.18 -13.17
N ASP A 49 0.58 -13.46 -14.48
CA ASP A 49 1.76 -13.32 -15.32
C ASP A 49 2.06 -11.84 -15.61
N ALA A 50 1.01 -11.00 -15.70
CA ALA A 50 1.16 -9.57 -15.84
C ALA A 50 1.79 -8.94 -14.57
N GLU A 51 1.44 -9.41 -13.37
CA GLU A 51 2.04 -8.93 -12.13
C GLU A 51 3.52 -9.34 -12.03
N ILE A 52 3.88 -10.57 -12.40
CA ILE A 52 5.27 -11.03 -12.46
C ILE A 52 6.09 -10.15 -13.44
N ALA A 53 5.56 -9.92 -14.64
CA ALA A 53 6.23 -9.10 -15.64
C ALA A 53 6.44 -7.65 -15.16
N LEU A 54 5.42 -7.06 -14.54
CA LEU A 54 5.51 -5.72 -13.98
C LEU A 54 6.50 -5.65 -12.81
N ALA A 55 6.49 -6.61 -11.89
CA ALA A 55 7.43 -6.68 -10.77
C ALA A 55 8.88 -6.70 -11.26
N ARG A 56 9.20 -7.55 -12.22
CA ARG A 56 10.55 -7.66 -12.80
C ARG A 56 11.00 -6.39 -13.50
N SER A 57 10.07 -5.63 -14.07
CA SER A 57 10.41 -4.36 -14.73
C SER A 57 10.87 -3.26 -13.78
N ALA A 58 10.85 -3.47 -12.46
CA ALA A 58 11.29 -2.50 -11.47
C ALA A 58 12.81 -2.28 -11.46
N ALA A 59 13.60 -3.27 -11.88
CA ALA A 59 15.06 -3.22 -11.91
C ALA A 59 15.62 -3.72 -13.25
N PRO A 60 16.87 -3.39 -13.61
CA PRO A 60 17.52 -3.95 -14.78
C PRO A 60 17.52 -5.48 -14.77
N ASP A 61 17.48 -6.09 -15.96
CA ASP A 61 17.40 -7.56 -16.14
C ASP A 61 18.53 -8.29 -15.38
N ALA A 62 19.73 -7.73 -15.34
CA ALA A 62 20.85 -8.27 -14.57
C ALA A 62 20.55 -8.46 -13.07
N ILE A 63 19.55 -7.79 -12.54
CA ILE A 63 19.07 -7.91 -11.15
C ILE A 63 17.77 -8.74 -11.12
N SER A 64 16.78 -8.37 -11.92
CA SER A 64 15.42 -8.89 -11.81
C SER A 64 15.23 -10.29 -12.41
N HIS A 65 16.08 -10.71 -13.33
CA HIS A 65 16.00 -12.02 -13.96
C HIS A 65 16.06 -13.17 -12.95
N ASP A 66 17.03 -13.11 -12.02
CA ASP A 66 17.24 -14.15 -11.00
C ASP A 66 16.64 -13.79 -9.63
N ALA A 67 15.83 -12.72 -9.56
CA ALA A 67 15.12 -12.33 -8.35
C ALA A 67 13.90 -13.23 -8.08
N SER A 68 13.59 -13.44 -6.80
CA SER A 68 12.28 -13.95 -6.42
C SER A 68 11.21 -12.94 -6.80
N VAL A 69 10.02 -13.42 -7.19
CA VAL A 69 8.86 -12.55 -7.43
C VAL A 69 7.72 -12.96 -6.52
N ILE A 70 7.16 -11.98 -5.84
CA ILE A 70 5.96 -12.17 -5.05
C ILE A 70 4.79 -11.41 -5.68
N VAL A 71 3.61 -12.00 -5.64
CA VAL A 71 2.36 -11.46 -6.20
C VAL A 71 1.30 -11.35 -5.12
N LEU A 72 0.39 -10.39 -5.27
CA LEU A 72 -0.72 -10.22 -4.34
C LEU A 72 -1.83 -11.22 -4.65
N THR A 73 -2.21 -11.99 -3.61
CA THR A 73 -3.39 -12.85 -3.61
C THR A 73 -4.48 -12.27 -2.71
N ARG A 74 -5.61 -12.97 -2.57
CA ARG A 74 -6.66 -12.61 -1.59
C ARG A 74 -6.20 -12.74 -0.13
N HIS A 75 -5.10 -13.44 0.10
CA HIS A 75 -4.59 -13.75 1.44
C HIS A 75 -3.31 -12.98 1.80
N GLY A 76 -2.82 -12.14 0.89
CA GLY A 76 -1.57 -11.41 1.04
C GLY A 76 -0.61 -11.69 -0.11
N TYR A 77 0.65 -11.33 0.07
CA TYR A 77 1.69 -11.60 -0.92
C TYR A 77 2.20 -13.03 -0.78
N GLU A 78 2.31 -13.71 -1.91
CA GLU A 78 2.81 -15.08 -2.02
C GLU A 78 3.91 -15.16 -3.08
N THR A 79 4.87 -16.07 -2.87
CA THR A 79 5.96 -16.30 -3.83
C THR A 79 5.42 -16.97 -5.09
N ALA A 80 5.50 -16.27 -6.21
CA ALA A 80 5.14 -16.79 -7.53
C ALA A 80 6.36 -17.38 -8.26
N VAL A 81 7.56 -16.81 -8.03
CA VAL A 81 8.81 -17.26 -8.63
C VAL A 81 9.90 -17.29 -7.57
N GLU A 82 10.54 -18.43 -7.40
CA GLU A 82 11.75 -18.56 -6.58
C GLU A 82 12.98 -18.01 -7.31
N GLY A 83 13.72 -17.14 -6.66
CA GLY A 83 14.94 -16.53 -7.20
C GLY A 83 16.21 -17.16 -6.63
N LYS A 84 17.36 -16.72 -7.13
CA LYS A 84 18.68 -17.26 -6.77
C LYS A 84 19.64 -16.22 -6.19
N ASN A 85 19.35 -14.93 -6.40
CA ASN A 85 20.27 -13.83 -6.05
C ASN A 85 19.90 -13.10 -4.75
N GLY A 86 18.83 -13.54 -4.07
CA GLY A 86 18.34 -12.97 -2.83
C GLY A 86 17.55 -11.66 -3.00
N TRP A 87 17.40 -11.13 -4.21
CA TRP A 87 16.52 -10.01 -4.52
C TRP A 87 15.07 -10.47 -4.54
N VAL A 88 14.17 -9.55 -4.18
CA VAL A 88 12.72 -9.79 -4.26
C VAL A 88 12.07 -8.65 -5.02
N CYS A 89 11.43 -8.97 -6.15
CA CYS A 89 10.64 -8.01 -6.92
C CYS A 89 9.15 -8.25 -6.68
N TRP A 90 8.40 -7.16 -6.61
CA TRP A 90 6.97 -7.19 -6.30
C TRP A 90 6.24 -5.98 -6.86
N VAL A 91 4.92 -5.97 -6.75
CA VAL A 91 4.11 -4.81 -7.10
C VAL A 91 3.38 -4.33 -5.85
N GLY A 92 3.86 -3.23 -5.26
CA GLY A 92 3.19 -2.55 -4.16
C GLY A 92 1.82 -1.99 -4.56
N ARG A 93 0.93 -1.86 -3.60
CA ARG A 93 -0.40 -1.26 -3.76
C ARG A 93 -0.46 0.10 -3.08
N GLY A 94 -1.53 0.85 -3.28
CA GLY A 94 -1.69 2.19 -2.72
C GLY A 94 -1.44 2.27 -1.22
N TRP A 95 -1.77 1.20 -0.48
CA TRP A 95 -1.51 1.14 0.96
C TRP A 95 -0.03 1.03 1.35
N MET A 96 0.92 0.96 0.39
CA MET A 96 2.34 1.10 0.69
C MET A 96 2.79 2.56 0.78
N ALA A 97 1.96 3.50 0.36
CA ALA A 97 2.19 4.92 0.57
C ALA A 97 2.07 5.32 2.05
N MET A 98 2.39 6.55 2.38
CA MET A 98 2.16 7.12 3.72
C MET A 98 0.69 7.01 4.12
N PHE A 99 0.40 6.86 5.40
CA PHE A 99 -0.96 6.58 5.90
C PHE A 99 -1.98 7.68 5.59
N ASP A 100 -1.55 8.92 5.44
CA ASP A 100 -2.38 10.08 5.06
C ASP A 100 -2.37 10.37 3.56
N HIS A 101 -1.65 9.58 2.76
CA HIS A 101 -1.58 9.78 1.32
C HIS A 101 -2.96 9.61 0.66
N PRO A 102 -3.40 10.52 -0.24
CA PRO A 102 -4.70 10.44 -0.89
C PRO A 102 -4.90 9.17 -1.72
N GLU A 103 -3.84 8.60 -2.27
CA GLU A 103 -3.84 7.37 -3.07
C GLU A 103 -3.78 6.08 -2.23
N PHE A 104 -3.80 6.18 -0.89
CA PHE A 104 -3.63 5.02 0.00
C PHE A 104 -4.59 3.86 -0.32
N TRP A 105 -5.84 4.17 -0.62
CA TRP A 105 -6.86 3.18 -0.97
C TRP A 105 -7.15 3.12 -2.47
N ASN A 106 -6.34 3.78 -3.32
CA ASN A 106 -6.53 3.72 -4.76
C ASN A 106 -6.25 2.30 -5.28
N PRO A 107 -7.27 1.57 -5.80
CA PRO A 107 -7.10 0.21 -6.28
C PRO A 107 -6.31 0.10 -7.58
N LYS A 108 -6.03 1.22 -8.25
CA LYS A 108 -5.26 1.24 -9.50
C LYS A 108 -3.74 1.31 -9.26
N VAL A 109 -3.29 1.69 -8.07
CA VAL A 109 -1.86 1.83 -7.78
C VAL A 109 -1.13 0.50 -8.00
N ARG A 110 -0.07 0.56 -8.78
CA ARG A 110 0.83 -0.53 -9.14
C ARG A 110 2.26 0.00 -9.07
N ALA A 111 2.87 -0.13 -7.91
CA ALA A 111 4.23 0.31 -7.63
C ALA A 111 5.18 -0.89 -7.79
N ALA A 112 5.88 -0.95 -8.91
CA ALA A 112 6.84 -2.03 -9.14
C ALA A 112 8.16 -1.71 -8.42
N ASP A 113 8.56 -2.60 -7.53
CA ASP A 113 9.75 -2.48 -6.68
C ASP A 113 10.59 -3.75 -6.72
N CYS A 114 11.91 -3.62 -6.67
CA CYS A 114 12.85 -4.72 -6.47
C CYS A 114 13.77 -4.41 -5.29
N LEU A 115 13.59 -5.15 -4.21
CA LEU A 115 14.36 -5.00 -2.98
C LEU A 115 15.63 -5.86 -3.01
N ASN A 116 16.75 -5.27 -2.62
CA ASN A 116 18.00 -6.04 -2.45
C ASN A 116 17.90 -6.96 -1.21
N PRO A 117 18.83 -7.93 -1.02
CA PRO A 117 18.77 -8.86 0.08
C PRO A 117 18.62 -8.23 1.48
N PRO A 118 19.32 -7.14 1.86
CA PRO A 118 19.08 -6.44 3.12
C PRO A 118 17.66 -5.87 3.23
N ALA A 119 17.13 -5.24 2.18
CA ALA A 119 15.78 -4.69 2.18
C ALA A 119 14.72 -5.80 2.21
N ALA A 120 14.93 -6.89 1.47
CA ALA A 120 14.05 -8.04 1.50
C ALA A 120 13.91 -8.67 2.90
N ARG A 121 15.00 -8.67 3.69
CA ARG A 121 14.97 -9.19 5.06
C ARG A 121 14.48 -8.20 6.10
N SER A 122 14.65 -6.89 5.89
CA SER A 122 14.41 -5.89 6.93
C SER A 122 13.31 -4.87 6.62
N VAL A 123 12.91 -4.69 5.36
CA VAL A 123 11.84 -3.78 4.93
C VAL A 123 10.58 -4.55 4.52
N LEU A 124 10.74 -5.59 3.70
CA LEU A 124 9.61 -6.38 3.19
C LEU A 124 8.73 -7.00 4.30
N PRO A 125 9.26 -7.48 5.45
CA PRO A 125 8.40 -7.99 6.54
C PRO A 125 7.37 -6.99 7.05
N TYR A 126 7.69 -5.70 7.04
CA TYR A 126 6.74 -4.63 7.39
C TYR A 126 5.63 -4.48 6.34
N ALA A 127 5.97 -4.61 5.07
CA ALA A 127 5.00 -4.58 3.98
C ALA A 127 4.04 -5.78 4.05
N TYR A 128 4.54 -6.97 4.36
CA TYR A 128 3.70 -8.14 4.61
C TYR A 128 2.75 -7.90 5.77
N LYS A 129 3.27 -7.48 6.93
CA LYS A 129 2.45 -7.24 8.13
C LYS A 129 1.37 -6.19 7.88
N ARG A 130 1.73 -5.12 7.20
CA ARG A 130 0.80 -4.05 6.83
C ARG A 130 -0.31 -4.57 5.91
N THR A 131 0.04 -5.34 4.88
CA THR A 131 -0.92 -5.94 3.96
C THR A 131 -1.85 -6.92 4.66
N GLU A 132 -1.31 -7.82 5.48
CA GLU A 132 -2.08 -8.79 6.27
C GLU A 132 -3.15 -8.10 7.12
N LEU A 133 -2.76 -7.07 7.88
CA LEU A 133 -3.68 -6.34 8.75
C LEU A 133 -4.77 -5.60 7.97
N LEU A 134 -4.41 -4.96 6.85
CA LEU A 134 -5.37 -4.25 6.01
C LEU A 134 -6.36 -5.20 5.34
N LEU A 135 -5.90 -6.33 4.83
CA LEU A 135 -6.77 -7.36 4.27
C LEU A 135 -7.69 -7.99 5.32
N ALA A 136 -7.25 -8.06 6.58
CA ALA A 136 -8.09 -8.45 7.71
C ALA A 136 -9.10 -7.37 8.15
N GLY A 137 -9.12 -6.19 7.52
CA GLY A 137 -10.08 -5.12 7.76
C GLY A 137 -9.70 -4.15 8.88
N HIS A 138 -8.45 -4.18 9.37
CA HIS A 138 -8.00 -3.22 10.37
C HIS A 138 -7.95 -1.80 9.80
N SER A 139 -8.34 -0.83 10.63
CA SER A 139 -8.21 0.59 10.33
C SER A 139 -6.74 1.04 10.34
N LYS A 140 -6.44 2.17 9.70
CA LYS A 140 -5.08 2.74 9.70
C LYS A 140 -4.48 2.90 11.12
N PRO A 141 -5.20 3.44 12.13
CA PRO A 141 -4.69 3.51 13.50
C PRO A 141 -4.40 2.14 14.12
N GLU A 142 -5.24 1.13 13.87
CA GLU A 142 -5.02 -0.24 14.35
C GLU A 142 -3.79 -0.87 13.71
N VAL A 143 -3.58 -0.68 12.41
CA VAL A 143 -2.38 -1.13 11.71
C VAL A 143 -1.12 -0.50 12.30
N ILE A 144 -1.14 0.82 12.54
CA ILE A 144 -0.03 1.54 13.16
C ILE A 144 0.27 0.94 14.55
N ALA A 145 -0.75 0.77 15.39
CA ALA A 145 -0.59 0.20 16.73
C ALA A 145 -0.06 -1.24 16.69
N ALA A 146 -0.56 -2.06 15.77
CA ALA A 146 -0.12 -3.46 15.63
C ALA A 146 1.34 -3.56 15.14
N ILE A 147 1.75 -2.73 14.19
CA ILE A 147 3.15 -2.66 13.73
C ILE A 147 4.06 -2.22 14.89
N LYS A 148 3.66 -1.16 15.64
CA LYS A 148 4.42 -0.72 16.82
C LYS A 148 4.60 -1.84 17.84
N ALA A 149 3.52 -2.56 18.15
CA ALA A 149 3.57 -3.68 19.08
C ALA A 149 4.50 -4.81 18.57
N ALA A 150 4.49 -5.09 17.28
CA ALA A 150 5.37 -6.10 16.68
C ALA A 150 6.85 -5.67 16.73
N ILE A 151 7.14 -4.39 16.53
CA ILE A 151 8.50 -3.83 16.71
C ILE A 151 8.96 -3.99 18.16
N ASP A 152 8.12 -3.58 19.14
CA ASP A 152 8.46 -3.64 20.55
C ASP A 152 8.71 -5.07 21.04
N LYS A 153 7.98 -6.04 20.47
CA LYS A 153 8.16 -7.47 20.74
C LYS A 153 9.29 -8.12 19.94
N LYS A 154 9.96 -7.38 19.05
CA LYS A 154 10.99 -7.89 18.14
C LYS A 154 10.48 -8.97 17.16
N GLU A 155 9.22 -8.93 16.82
CA GLU A 155 8.60 -9.79 15.81
C GLU A 155 8.92 -9.27 14.39
N LEU A 156 9.19 -7.98 14.27
CA LEU A 156 9.69 -7.34 13.05
C LEU A 156 11.19 -7.04 13.18
N PRO A 157 11.98 -7.30 12.14
CA PRO A 157 13.42 -7.10 12.18
C PRO A 157 13.77 -5.61 12.22
N PRO A 158 14.91 -5.22 12.82
CA PRO A 158 15.48 -3.90 12.62
C PRO A 158 15.97 -3.73 11.18
N LEU A 159 16.04 -2.47 10.72
CA LEU A 159 16.60 -2.16 9.41
C LEU A 159 18.04 -2.65 9.29
N GLU A 160 18.33 -3.40 8.23
CA GLU A 160 19.71 -3.81 7.90
C GLU A 160 20.44 -2.70 7.14
N PRO A 161 21.72 -2.45 7.45
CA PRO A 161 22.53 -1.53 6.67
C PRO A 161 22.62 -1.93 5.19
N GLY A 162 22.53 -0.94 4.30
CA GLY A 162 22.59 -1.18 2.86
C GLY A 162 21.25 -1.65 2.25
N ALA A 163 20.15 -1.53 2.96
CA ALA A 163 18.84 -1.78 2.39
C ALA A 163 18.51 -0.75 1.30
N VAL A 164 18.25 -1.26 0.09
CA VAL A 164 17.99 -0.48 -1.13
C VAL A 164 16.90 -1.16 -1.92
N ASP A 165 16.06 -0.39 -2.59
CA ASP A 165 15.22 -0.91 -3.65
C ASP A 165 15.28 -0.08 -4.94
N TYR A 166 14.78 -0.65 -6.01
CA TYR A 166 14.74 -0.11 -7.35
C TYR A 166 13.29 0.09 -7.78
N MET A 167 12.97 1.30 -8.18
CA MET A 167 11.67 1.69 -8.70
C MET A 167 11.82 2.30 -10.09
N MET A 168 12.24 1.47 -11.07
CA MET A 168 12.62 1.92 -12.41
C MET A 168 11.67 1.46 -13.52
N SER A 169 10.45 1.04 -13.17
CA SER A 169 9.48 0.54 -14.14
C SER A 169 8.70 1.66 -14.83
N LYS A 170 8.64 1.64 -16.15
CA LYS A 170 7.70 2.48 -16.95
C LYS A 170 6.24 2.10 -16.74
N GLY A 171 5.98 0.85 -16.32
CA GLY A 171 4.64 0.31 -16.15
C GLY A 171 4.00 0.62 -14.81
N SER A 172 4.74 1.23 -13.88
CA SER A 172 4.18 1.62 -12.58
C SER A 172 3.10 2.69 -12.74
N TYR A 173 2.05 2.60 -11.93
CA TYR A 173 0.99 3.59 -11.81
C TYR A 173 0.87 4.00 -10.34
N LEU A 174 1.20 5.23 -10.01
CA LEU A 174 1.32 5.68 -8.62
C LEU A 174 0.21 6.62 -8.19
N THR A 175 -0.40 7.36 -9.12
CA THR A 175 -1.39 8.38 -8.80
C THR A 175 -2.31 8.68 -9.99
N ASP A 176 -3.56 9.04 -9.70
CA ASP A 176 -4.54 9.50 -10.69
C ASP A 176 -4.19 10.85 -11.32
N SER A 177 -3.28 11.62 -10.74
CA SER A 177 -2.79 12.85 -11.35
C SER A 177 -1.94 12.62 -12.60
N GLY A 178 -1.69 11.37 -12.96
CA GLY A 178 -0.93 10.98 -14.15
C GLY A 178 0.58 11.16 -14.00
N ASN A 179 1.04 11.57 -12.84
CA ASN A 179 2.47 11.69 -12.57
C ASN A 179 3.03 10.32 -12.22
N HIS A 180 3.69 9.75 -13.19
CA HIS A 180 4.64 8.69 -12.97
C HIS A 180 5.91 9.35 -12.38
N ASN A 181 6.26 9.00 -11.14
CA ASN A 181 7.58 9.37 -10.64
C ASN A 181 8.62 8.80 -11.60
N GLY A 182 9.61 9.61 -11.99
CA GLY A 182 10.73 9.13 -12.80
C GLY A 182 11.40 7.93 -12.13
N PRO A 183 12.22 7.17 -12.87
CA PRO A 183 12.93 6.04 -12.32
C PRO A 183 13.87 6.52 -11.20
N HIS A 184 13.85 5.83 -10.09
CA HIS A 184 14.64 6.18 -8.92
C HIS A 184 15.04 4.94 -8.11
N LEU A 185 16.02 5.17 -7.24
CA LEU A 185 16.45 4.22 -6.23
C LEU A 185 16.04 4.76 -4.87
N MET A 186 15.68 3.88 -3.96
CA MET A 186 15.36 4.19 -2.59
C MET A 186 16.37 3.56 -1.65
N PHE A 187 16.98 4.37 -0.77
CA PHE A 187 17.90 3.95 0.26
C PHE A 187 17.25 4.10 1.62
N TYR A 188 17.18 3.03 2.38
CA TYR A 188 16.56 3.03 3.70
C TYR A 188 17.61 3.34 4.77
N GLN A 189 17.32 4.31 5.63
CA GLN A 189 18.22 4.76 6.68
C GLN A 189 17.53 4.99 8.01
N THR A 190 18.22 4.75 9.11
CA THR A 190 17.74 5.04 10.46
C THR A 190 17.92 6.52 10.82
N ALA A 191 17.53 7.42 9.92
CA ALA A 191 17.69 8.87 10.09
C ALA A 191 16.32 9.53 10.37
N LYS A 192 16.28 10.52 11.26
CA LYS A 192 15.09 11.36 11.50
C LYS A 192 15.07 12.60 10.62
N ASP A 193 16.25 13.11 10.26
CA ASP A 193 16.43 14.35 9.53
C ASP A 193 17.18 14.10 8.24
N GLY A 194 16.46 14.15 7.13
CA GLY A 194 17.03 14.01 5.79
C GLY A 194 17.95 15.18 5.41
N ALA A 195 17.74 16.39 5.96
CA ALA A 195 18.53 17.57 5.65
C ALA A 195 19.98 17.42 6.11
N ALA A 196 20.22 16.72 7.24
CA ALA A 196 21.58 16.40 7.70
C ALA A 196 22.37 15.52 6.70
N TRP A 197 21.65 14.85 5.79
CA TRP A 197 22.18 14.01 4.71
C TRP A 197 22.16 14.72 3.34
N GLY A 198 21.83 16.02 3.32
CA GLY A 198 21.72 16.81 2.11
C GLY A 198 20.43 16.66 1.35
N ALA A 199 19.45 15.91 1.87
CA ALA A 199 18.16 15.73 1.24
C ALA A 199 17.21 16.92 1.44
N ASN A 200 16.29 17.12 0.51
CA ASN A 200 15.26 18.17 0.54
C ASN A 200 15.81 19.61 0.62
N LEU A 201 17.08 19.81 0.34
CA LEU A 201 17.69 21.14 0.23
C LEU A 201 17.48 21.71 -1.17
N THR A 202 17.57 23.03 -1.29
CA THR A 202 17.49 23.70 -2.60
C THR A 202 18.55 23.14 -3.55
N ASN A 203 18.11 22.69 -4.72
CA ASN A 203 18.95 22.04 -5.75
C ASN A 203 19.61 20.71 -5.32
N SER A 204 19.17 20.11 -4.21
CA SER A 204 19.63 18.75 -3.90
C SER A 204 18.98 17.74 -4.86
N PRO A 205 19.76 16.81 -5.42
CA PRO A 205 19.20 15.70 -6.20
C PRO A 205 18.59 14.60 -5.31
N ILE A 206 18.70 14.73 -3.99
CA ILE A 206 18.24 13.75 -3.03
C ILE A 206 16.95 14.26 -2.36
N LEU A 207 15.90 13.46 -2.43
CA LEU A 207 14.69 13.64 -1.63
C LEU A 207 14.72 12.66 -0.47
N ALA A 208 14.15 13.02 0.68
CA ALA A 208 13.95 12.11 1.79
C ALA A 208 12.55 12.24 2.34
N VAL A 209 11.95 11.10 2.64
CA VAL A 209 10.65 11.00 3.28
C VAL A 209 10.72 10.02 4.44
N ASN A 210 9.91 10.23 5.47
CA ASN A 210 9.74 9.26 6.54
C ASN A 210 8.89 8.11 6.03
N TYR A 211 9.44 6.91 5.98
CA TYR A 211 8.85 5.78 5.28
C TYR A 211 7.51 5.31 5.86
N TRP A 212 7.47 5.06 7.17
CA TRP A 212 6.25 4.61 7.84
C TRP A 212 5.37 5.76 8.29
N TYR A 213 5.87 6.97 8.19
CA TYR A 213 5.34 8.12 8.86
C TYR A 213 4.52 8.98 7.93
N ILE A 214 3.52 9.56 8.53
CA ILE A 214 2.71 10.64 8.02
C ILE A 214 2.98 11.85 8.89
N SER A 215 2.26 12.93 8.72
CA SER A 215 2.45 14.05 9.61
C SER A 215 2.20 13.63 11.07
N ALA A 216 3.06 14.05 11.99
CA ALA A 216 2.88 13.85 13.43
C ALA A 216 1.56 14.45 13.92
N GLU A 217 1.05 15.46 13.24
CA GLU A 217 -0.26 16.08 13.50
C GLU A 217 -1.40 15.07 13.28
N ALA A 218 -1.37 14.30 12.19
CA ALA A 218 -2.42 13.32 11.89
C ALA A 218 -2.31 12.04 12.74
N TYR A 219 -1.07 11.62 13.04
CA TYR A 219 -0.79 10.37 13.78
C TYR A 219 0.38 10.55 14.76
N PRO A 220 0.20 11.26 15.87
CA PRO A 220 1.27 11.60 16.82
C PRO A 220 2.01 10.38 17.38
N GLN A 221 1.35 9.21 17.46
CA GLN A 221 1.95 7.97 17.93
C GLN A 221 3.14 7.50 17.08
N LEU A 222 3.28 7.96 15.83
CA LEU A 222 4.39 7.59 14.96
C LEU A 222 5.74 8.14 15.42
N GLU A 223 5.75 9.20 16.24
CA GLU A 223 6.98 9.71 16.85
C GLU A 223 7.68 8.68 17.76
N SER A 224 6.92 7.70 18.26
CA SER A 224 7.45 6.62 19.10
C SER A 224 8.10 5.47 18.30
N PHE A 225 8.01 5.49 16.97
CA PHE A 225 8.64 4.48 16.13
C PHE A 225 10.16 4.72 16.03
N PRO A 226 10.94 3.67 15.81
CA PRO A 226 12.34 3.83 15.40
C PRO A 226 12.42 4.71 14.15
N PRO A 227 13.41 5.61 14.06
CA PRO A 227 13.55 6.43 12.86
C PRO A 227 13.83 5.55 11.66
N LEU A 228 13.06 5.77 10.60
CA LEU A 228 13.21 5.11 9.31
C LEU A 228 12.86 6.11 8.22
N SER A 229 13.85 6.49 7.43
CA SER A 229 13.67 7.38 6.30
C SER A 229 14.06 6.70 5.01
N VAL A 230 13.38 7.07 3.95
CA VAL A 230 13.71 6.68 2.58
C VAL A 230 14.33 7.87 1.88
N PHE A 231 15.52 7.66 1.34
CA PHE A 231 16.24 8.63 0.51
C PHE A 231 16.05 8.21 -0.95
N LEU A 232 15.43 9.05 -1.74
CA LEU A 232 15.17 8.81 -3.15
C LEU A 232 16.22 9.52 -3.99
N ILE A 233 16.80 8.79 -4.92
CA ILE A 233 17.76 9.33 -5.90
C ILE A 233 17.24 8.99 -7.28
N GLY A 234 16.87 10.04 -8.04
CA GLY A 234 16.45 9.90 -9.43
C GLY A 234 17.58 9.41 -10.31
N VAL A 235 17.25 8.62 -11.33
CA VAL A 235 18.19 8.14 -12.34
C VAL A 235 17.68 8.53 -13.74
N ASP A 236 18.60 8.59 -14.70
CA ASP A 236 18.35 9.06 -16.06
C ASP A 236 17.86 7.98 -17.03
N LYS A 237 17.69 6.75 -16.54
CA LYS A 237 17.25 5.60 -17.34
C LYS A 237 16.22 4.76 -16.63
N TRP A 238 15.28 4.24 -17.41
CA TRP A 238 14.42 3.17 -17.01
C TRP A 238 15.16 1.83 -16.90
N SER A 239 14.54 0.84 -16.29
CA SER A 239 15.14 -0.51 -16.10
C SER A 239 15.53 -1.18 -17.42
N ASP A 240 14.87 -0.86 -18.53
CA ASP A 240 15.17 -1.36 -19.88
C ASP A 240 16.32 -0.61 -20.56
N GLY A 241 16.98 0.33 -19.86
CA GLY A 241 18.11 1.12 -20.36
C GLY A 241 17.71 2.32 -21.21
N THR A 242 16.43 2.53 -21.52
CA THR A 242 16.00 3.69 -22.29
C THR A 242 16.03 4.97 -21.44
N PRO A 243 16.30 6.14 -22.05
CA PRO A 243 16.33 7.41 -21.33
C PRO A 243 15.01 7.70 -20.63
N ALA A 244 15.07 8.24 -19.41
CA ALA A 244 13.94 8.79 -18.68
C ALA A 244 13.83 10.31 -18.90
N PRO A 245 12.62 10.90 -18.80
CA PRO A 245 12.49 12.34 -18.73
C PRO A 245 13.23 12.84 -17.48
N SER A 246 13.86 14.00 -17.58
CA SER A 246 14.43 14.69 -16.40
C SER A 246 13.34 14.93 -15.37
N MET A 247 13.60 14.53 -14.13
CA MET A 247 12.72 14.83 -12.99
C MET A 247 12.76 16.30 -12.63
#